data_28a759fe55c8434fee94e07fdc49b8c2
#
_entry.id   28a759fe55c8434fee94e07fdc49b8c2
#
_cell.length_a   1.000
_cell.length_b   1.000
_cell.length_c   1.000
_cell.angle_alpha   90.00
_cell.angle_beta   90.00
_cell.angle_gamma   90.00
#
_symmetry.space_group_name_H-M   'P 1'
#
loop_
_entity.id
_entity.type
_entity.pdbx_description
1 polymer ?
#
loop_
_entity_poly.entity_id
_entity_poly.type
_entity_poly.pdbx_seq_one_letter_code
_entity_poly.pdbx_strand_id
1 'polypeptide(L)'
;MNLRKIMRAAVTIVASSALIASGAVAPANAAKQTTLTLASVINVNTWDPSQADIGHGIVFYQGVYDNLILRAPDGSFKPNLATKWTVNSGATEVTLDLRKGVVFSDGSKFDAEVAKKNLDQFVSSNGPQSANMAGAKVAVVDADTIKITLATPNPDIIYYLATTNSFMAASSAVGTAGIKTKPVGSGPYLYDASSVPGSQVVFVANPKYWDKAKVKFQKIVVKIMPDVTARLNAIMSGQVDGALLDVKTSETAKSRGLKLNQYNVDWQGLFLFDRNGKINKALKDVRVRQAIAHAIDRAALLKSIQGGYGELTTQIFSKASGAYDASLDKMYKYDPTKAKQLLNSAGYANGFTLTMPAWPDAAMRAALSDYLKAVNINLVWDNVPAVEYRNAFLSGKYEAGLFQLFQGTAWVNFNLAVAPNGPRNIFKTSTSMINNAYKNVLADPSAANVKQQMTTVNREVVKAAWFVPFYRLPQLYFTSKGVTVKPQAQNATPYLYNYEPSGK
;
A
#
# COMPACT_ATOMS: atom_id res chain seq x y z
N MET A 1 46.32 -10.90 75.76
CA MET A 1 46.13 -11.45 77.14
C MET A 1 44.65 -11.71 77.30
N ASN A 2 44.38 -13.03 77.38
CA ASN A 2 43.22 -13.68 78.01
C ASN A 2 41.79 -13.33 77.57
N LEU A 3 41.09 -14.26 76.98
CA LEU A 3 40.46 -15.51 77.40
C LEU A 3 38.94 -15.39 77.68
N ARG A 4 38.18 -16.07 76.90
CA ARG A 4 37.01 -16.91 77.19
C ARG A 4 35.99 -16.43 78.26
N LYS A 5 34.74 -16.38 77.86
CA LYS A 5 33.70 -17.13 78.55
C LYS A 5 32.47 -17.35 77.66
N ILE A 6 32.14 -18.60 77.62
CA ILE A 6 31.00 -19.32 77.02
C ILE A 6 29.73 -19.02 77.88
N MET A 7 28.61 -18.74 77.27
CA MET A 7 27.31 -19.14 77.87
C MET A 7 26.37 -19.62 76.80
N ARG A 8 25.93 -20.84 77.01
CA ARG A 8 24.88 -21.61 76.26
C ARG A 8 23.51 -21.01 76.67
N ALA A 9 22.65 -20.75 75.63
CA ALA A 9 21.23 -20.59 75.85
C ALA A 9 20.48 -21.56 74.96
N ALA A 10 19.60 -22.31 75.53
CA ALA A 10 18.81 -23.41 74.92
C ALA A 10 17.86 -22.90 73.86
N VAL A 11 17.80 -23.61 72.72
CA VAL A 11 16.82 -23.38 71.67
C VAL A 11 15.61 -24.27 71.99
N THR A 12 14.48 -23.67 72.28
CA THR A 12 13.18 -24.33 72.35
C THR A 12 12.57 -24.32 70.95
N ILE A 13 12.48 -25.53 70.34
CA ILE A 13 11.79 -25.68 69.03
C ILE A 13 10.30 -25.74 69.29
N VAL A 14 9.57 -24.73 68.87
CA VAL A 14 8.10 -24.75 68.73
C VAL A 14 7.80 -25.13 67.30
N ALA A 15 7.32 -26.33 67.10
CA ALA A 15 6.80 -26.78 65.78
C ALA A 15 5.44 -26.15 65.55
N SER A 16 5.40 -25.08 64.73
CA SER A 16 4.17 -24.55 64.18
C SER A 16 3.85 -25.23 62.85
N SER A 17 2.81 -26.04 62.84
CA SER A 17 2.25 -26.66 61.65
C SER A 17 1.61 -25.59 60.77
N ALA A 18 2.30 -25.17 59.73
CA ALA A 18 1.76 -24.31 58.69
C ALA A 18 0.90 -25.14 57.74
N LEU A 19 -0.41 -25.03 57.82
CA LEU A 19 -1.33 -25.44 56.74
C LEU A 19 -0.97 -24.67 55.47
N ILE A 20 -0.38 -25.37 54.48
CA ILE A 20 -0.28 -24.86 53.13
C ILE A 20 -1.68 -24.94 52.51
N ALA A 21 -2.42 -23.85 52.58
CA ALA A 21 -3.59 -23.65 51.74
C ALA A 21 -3.09 -23.48 50.31
N SER A 22 -3.17 -24.53 49.49
CA SER A 22 -3.04 -24.47 48.06
C SER A 22 -4.17 -23.66 47.48
N GLY A 23 -4.03 -22.34 47.57
CA GLY A 23 -4.87 -21.40 46.83
C GLY A 23 -4.60 -21.66 45.33
N ALA A 24 -5.57 -22.23 44.63
CA ALA A 24 -5.58 -22.25 43.18
C ALA A 24 -5.47 -20.81 42.70
N VAL A 25 -4.30 -20.40 42.22
CA VAL A 25 -4.13 -19.17 41.49
C VAL A 25 -4.96 -19.32 40.23
N ALA A 26 -6.18 -18.77 40.26
CA ALA A 26 -6.95 -18.59 39.04
C ALA A 26 -6.05 -17.89 38.03
N PRO A 27 -5.99 -18.34 36.76
CA PRO A 27 -5.20 -17.63 35.76
C PRO A 27 -5.69 -16.19 35.72
N ALA A 28 -4.81 -15.25 36.08
CA ALA A 28 -5.09 -13.83 35.91
C ALA A 28 -5.47 -13.64 34.45
N ASN A 29 -6.72 -13.32 34.15
CA ASN A 29 -7.14 -12.88 32.85
C ASN A 29 -6.20 -11.73 32.49
N ALA A 30 -5.28 -11.97 31.56
CA ALA A 30 -4.36 -10.93 31.11
C ALA A 30 -5.21 -9.73 30.67
N ALA A 31 -5.04 -8.61 31.37
CA ALA A 31 -5.81 -7.39 31.06
C ALA A 31 -5.61 -7.06 29.57
N LYS A 32 -6.72 -6.90 28.85
CA LYS A 32 -6.71 -6.60 27.44
C LYS A 32 -5.92 -5.32 27.20
N GLN A 33 -4.95 -5.37 26.26
CA GLN A 33 -4.11 -4.22 25.92
C GLN A 33 -4.98 -3.02 25.51
N THR A 34 -4.83 -1.90 26.19
CA THR A 34 -5.64 -0.69 25.97
C THR A 34 -4.94 0.35 25.09
N THR A 35 -3.63 0.24 24.94
CA THR A 35 -2.82 1.14 24.09
C THR A 35 -2.21 0.35 22.94
N LEU A 36 -2.31 0.89 21.73
CA LEU A 36 -1.64 0.40 20.53
C LEU A 36 -0.51 1.35 20.16
N THR A 37 0.72 0.86 20.08
CA THR A 37 1.86 1.67 19.64
C THR A 37 2.41 1.16 18.31
N LEU A 38 2.44 2.01 17.27
CA LEU A 38 2.87 1.67 15.93
C LEU A 38 4.12 2.45 15.54
N ALA A 39 5.01 1.84 14.76
CA ALA A 39 6.11 2.54 14.10
C ALA A 39 5.73 2.89 12.67
N SER A 40 5.77 4.16 12.32
CA SER A 40 5.56 4.66 10.95
C SER A 40 6.88 4.96 10.26
N VAL A 41 6.97 4.62 8.97
CA VAL A 41 8.13 4.92 8.12
C VAL A 41 8.15 6.37 7.62
N ILE A 42 7.01 7.06 7.71
CA ILE A 42 6.83 8.44 7.26
C ILE A 42 6.19 9.28 8.35
N ASN A 43 6.34 10.60 8.23
CA ASN A 43 5.61 11.58 9.03
C ASN A 43 4.30 11.99 8.34
N VAL A 44 3.33 12.47 9.11
CA VAL A 44 2.18 13.22 8.58
C VAL A 44 2.60 14.69 8.41
N ASN A 45 2.57 15.18 7.17
CA ASN A 45 3.03 16.52 6.84
C ASN A 45 1.90 17.56 6.91
N THR A 46 0.66 17.11 6.83
CA THR A 46 -0.54 17.95 6.90
C THR A 46 -1.73 17.10 7.33
N TRP A 47 -2.68 17.71 8.01
CA TRP A 47 -3.96 17.08 8.35
C TRP A 47 -5.08 17.43 7.36
N ASP A 48 -4.80 18.21 6.32
CA ASP A 48 -5.76 18.47 5.25
C ASP A 48 -6.06 17.16 4.49
N PRO A 49 -7.30 16.63 4.58
CA PRO A 49 -7.64 15.35 3.96
C PRO A 49 -7.57 15.40 2.43
N SER A 50 -7.67 16.58 1.82
CA SER A 50 -7.50 16.75 0.37
C SER A 50 -6.06 16.51 -0.11
N GLN A 51 -5.08 16.56 0.82
CA GLN A 51 -3.66 16.31 0.57
C GLN A 51 -3.22 14.90 1.03
N ALA A 52 -4.16 14.07 1.50
CA ALA A 52 -3.84 12.73 1.97
C ALA A 52 -3.32 11.85 0.84
N ASP A 53 -2.25 11.08 1.12
CA ASP A 53 -1.73 10.06 0.20
C ASP A 53 -2.16 8.65 0.66
N ILE A 54 -2.21 7.72 -0.29
CA ILE A 54 -2.47 6.30 -0.05
C ILE A 54 -1.17 5.64 0.46
N GLY A 55 -1.28 4.51 1.12
CA GLY A 55 -0.15 3.70 1.53
C GLY A 55 0.22 3.90 2.98
N HIS A 56 1.47 4.33 3.26
CA HIS A 56 1.98 4.39 4.63
C HIS A 56 1.31 5.44 5.51
N GLY A 57 0.81 6.54 4.93
CA GLY A 57 0.23 7.67 5.66
C GLY A 57 -1.21 7.49 6.08
N ILE A 58 -1.92 6.52 5.52
CA ILE A 58 -3.37 6.40 5.71
C ILE A 58 -3.78 6.20 7.17
N VAL A 59 -2.95 5.56 7.99
CA VAL A 59 -3.21 5.31 9.42
C VAL A 59 -3.41 6.60 10.23
N PHE A 60 -2.75 7.68 9.85
CA PHE A 60 -2.90 8.97 10.52
C PHE A 60 -4.29 9.55 10.27
N TYR A 61 -4.71 9.56 9.01
CA TYR A 61 -6.01 10.11 8.62
C TYR A 61 -7.18 9.27 9.16
N GLN A 62 -7.06 7.94 9.14
CA GLN A 62 -8.07 7.02 9.67
C GLN A 62 -8.28 7.15 11.19
N GLY A 63 -7.32 7.70 11.93
CA GLY A 63 -7.48 7.99 13.34
C GLY A 63 -8.55 9.06 13.57
N VAL A 64 -8.59 10.10 12.75
CA VAL A 64 -9.39 11.31 12.98
C VAL A 64 -10.50 11.54 11.96
N TYR A 65 -10.44 10.92 10.77
CA TYR A 65 -11.45 11.09 9.72
C TYR A 65 -12.10 9.76 9.36
N ASP A 66 -13.38 9.82 9.04
CA ASP A 66 -14.08 8.77 8.30
C ASP A 66 -14.14 9.10 6.82
N ASN A 67 -14.08 8.06 5.98
CA ASN A 67 -14.46 8.16 4.56
C ASN A 67 -15.94 7.82 4.34
N LEU A 68 -16.44 8.15 3.15
CA LEU A 68 -17.80 7.79 2.76
C LEU A 68 -17.98 6.27 2.70
N ILE A 69 -17.03 5.55 2.14
CA ILE A 69 -17.10 4.09 1.99
C ILE A 69 -15.87 3.47 2.68
N LEU A 70 -16.07 2.41 3.45
CA LEU A 70 -14.99 1.67 4.09
C LEU A 70 -14.47 0.57 3.15
N ARG A 71 -13.16 0.41 3.09
CA ARG A 71 -12.52 -0.72 2.44
C ARG A 71 -12.10 -1.76 3.48
N ALA A 72 -12.70 -2.95 3.40
CA ALA A 72 -12.39 -4.07 4.30
C ALA A 72 -10.99 -4.66 4.02
N PRO A 73 -10.41 -5.46 4.94
CA PRO A 73 -9.09 -6.08 4.77
C PRO A 73 -8.94 -6.90 3.48
N ASP A 74 -10.01 -7.57 3.04
CA ASP A 74 -10.06 -8.34 1.79
C ASP A 74 -10.20 -7.47 0.53
N GLY A 75 -10.33 -6.15 0.69
CA GLY A 75 -10.53 -5.19 -0.39
C GLY A 75 -11.99 -4.93 -0.76
N SER A 76 -12.95 -5.64 -0.18
CA SER A 76 -14.38 -5.38 -0.40
C SER A 76 -14.84 -4.04 0.18
N PHE A 77 -15.92 -3.49 -0.38
CA PHE A 77 -16.48 -2.22 0.06
C PHE A 77 -17.60 -2.43 1.08
N LYS A 78 -17.61 -1.63 2.13
CA LYS A 78 -18.58 -1.69 3.23
C LYS A 78 -19.17 -0.30 3.51
N PRO A 79 -20.41 -0.23 3.99
CA PRO A 79 -20.99 1.03 4.47
C PRO A 79 -20.12 1.69 5.55
N ASN A 80 -20.00 3.03 5.46
CA ASN A 80 -19.35 3.86 6.47
C ASN A 80 -20.18 5.14 6.67
N LEU A 81 -19.66 6.34 6.30
CA LEU A 81 -20.51 7.56 6.30
C LEU A 81 -21.58 7.51 5.19
N ALA A 82 -21.33 6.84 4.07
CA ALA A 82 -22.37 6.41 3.16
C ALA A 82 -22.90 5.04 3.60
N THR A 83 -24.23 4.93 3.77
CA THR A 83 -24.92 3.70 4.17
C THR A 83 -25.29 2.85 2.98
N LYS A 84 -25.47 3.50 1.82
CA LYS A 84 -25.80 2.88 0.53
C LYS A 84 -25.26 3.74 -0.60
N TRP A 85 -24.99 3.11 -1.74
CA TRP A 85 -24.60 3.83 -2.96
C TRP A 85 -25.12 3.11 -4.20
N THR A 86 -25.32 3.90 -5.25
CA THR A 86 -25.71 3.41 -6.58
C THR A 86 -24.83 4.11 -7.62
N VAL A 87 -24.26 3.33 -8.53
CA VAL A 87 -23.53 3.83 -9.70
C VAL A 87 -24.42 3.61 -10.92
N ASN A 88 -24.59 4.63 -11.76
CA ASN A 88 -25.34 4.47 -13.02
C ASN A 88 -24.61 3.52 -13.99
N SER A 89 -25.32 3.01 -15.00
CA SER A 89 -24.76 2.05 -15.96
C SER A 89 -23.56 2.61 -16.74
N GLY A 90 -23.47 3.93 -16.91
CA GLY A 90 -22.36 4.61 -17.58
C GLY A 90 -21.17 4.90 -16.68
N ALA A 91 -21.19 4.54 -15.39
CA ALA A 91 -20.18 4.89 -14.37
C ALA A 91 -19.77 6.38 -14.39
N THR A 92 -20.73 7.24 -14.70
CA THR A 92 -20.60 8.71 -14.73
C THR A 92 -21.32 9.40 -13.58
N GLU A 93 -22.18 8.67 -12.86
CA GLU A 93 -22.90 9.20 -11.71
C GLU A 93 -22.88 8.22 -10.54
N VAL A 94 -22.67 8.75 -9.35
CA VAL A 94 -22.78 8.00 -8.08
C VAL A 94 -23.73 8.75 -7.17
N THR A 95 -24.76 8.07 -6.70
CA THR A 95 -25.64 8.57 -5.63
C THR A 95 -25.29 7.87 -4.34
N LEU A 96 -25.18 8.62 -3.25
CA LEU A 96 -24.77 8.14 -1.93
C LEU A 96 -25.79 8.58 -0.88
N ASP A 97 -26.38 7.61 -0.18
CA ASP A 97 -27.23 7.85 0.99
C ASP A 97 -26.33 7.97 2.23
N LEU A 98 -26.36 9.07 2.95
CA LEU A 98 -25.44 9.39 4.03
C LEU A 98 -26.00 8.95 5.39
N ARG A 99 -25.10 8.68 6.33
CA ARG A 99 -25.40 8.29 7.71
C ARG A 99 -25.87 9.49 8.52
N LYS A 100 -27.04 9.34 9.17
CA LYS A 100 -27.59 10.34 10.10
C LYS A 100 -26.95 10.24 11.48
N GLY A 101 -26.92 11.34 12.22
CA GLY A 101 -26.51 11.40 13.62
C GLY A 101 -25.00 11.36 13.85
N VAL A 102 -24.19 11.45 12.82
CA VAL A 102 -22.72 11.57 12.95
C VAL A 102 -22.37 12.99 13.37
N VAL A 103 -21.44 13.11 14.35
CA VAL A 103 -20.91 14.39 14.81
C VAL A 103 -19.39 14.43 14.70
N PHE A 104 -18.87 15.59 14.34
CA PHE A 104 -17.44 15.86 14.33
C PHE A 104 -16.88 16.14 15.72
N SER A 105 -15.56 16.18 15.85
CA SER A 105 -14.88 16.44 17.12
C SER A 105 -15.18 17.83 17.71
N ASP A 106 -15.58 18.80 16.88
CA ASP A 106 -16.03 20.14 17.31
C ASP A 106 -17.52 20.19 17.70
N GLY A 107 -18.23 19.07 17.58
CA GLY A 107 -19.67 18.96 17.88
C GLY A 107 -20.60 19.30 16.72
N SER A 108 -20.10 19.76 15.59
CA SER A 108 -20.89 20.00 14.39
C SER A 108 -21.40 18.69 13.78
N LYS A 109 -22.49 18.76 13.00
CA LYS A 109 -23.13 17.59 12.39
C LYS A 109 -22.57 17.31 11.00
N PHE A 110 -22.54 16.04 10.62
CA PHE A 110 -22.31 15.59 9.26
C PHE A 110 -23.65 15.50 8.53
N ASP A 111 -23.71 16.07 7.33
CA ASP A 111 -24.84 16.07 6.41
C ASP A 111 -24.36 16.15 4.94
N ALA A 112 -25.30 16.27 4.02
CA ALA A 112 -25.02 16.35 2.59
C ALA A 112 -24.23 17.60 2.18
N GLU A 113 -24.47 18.76 2.81
CA GLU A 113 -23.74 19.99 2.54
C GLU A 113 -22.28 19.88 2.97
N VAL A 114 -22.01 19.27 4.12
CA VAL A 114 -20.64 19.02 4.59
C VAL A 114 -19.93 18.02 3.69
N ALA A 115 -20.59 16.95 3.27
CA ALA A 115 -20.04 15.99 2.34
C ALA A 115 -19.66 16.65 0.99
N LYS A 116 -20.60 17.45 0.43
CA LYS A 116 -20.35 18.24 -0.78
C LYS A 116 -19.12 19.13 -0.62
N LYS A 117 -19.05 19.94 0.44
CA LYS A 117 -17.95 20.87 0.69
C LYS A 117 -16.59 20.17 0.73
N ASN A 118 -16.50 18.99 1.38
CA ASN A 118 -15.27 18.18 1.41
C ASN A 118 -14.87 17.67 0.03
N LEU A 119 -15.83 17.15 -0.74
CA LEU A 119 -15.55 16.61 -2.07
C LEU A 119 -15.19 17.73 -3.08
N ASP A 120 -15.85 18.89 -3.02
CA ASP A 120 -15.50 20.04 -3.85
C ASP A 120 -14.08 20.54 -3.52
N GLN A 121 -13.72 20.62 -2.23
CA GLN A 121 -12.35 20.93 -1.80
C GLN A 121 -11.36 19.90 -2.31
N PHE A 122 -11.69 18.60 -2.25
CA PHE A 122 -10.82 17.54 -2.76
C PHE A 122 -10.58 17.69 -4.26
N VAL A 123 -11.63 17.89 -5.05
CA VAL A 123 -11.54 18.06 -6.52
C VAL A 123 -10.70 19.28 -6.90
N SER A 124 -10.81 20.40 -6.16
CA SER A 124 -10.10 21.65 -6.45
C SER A 124 -8.69 21.75 -5.86
N SER A 125 -8.30 20.82 -4.98
CA SER A 125 -7.10 20.96 -4.13
C SER A 125 -5.76 20.77 -4.84
N ASN A 126 -5.71 20.21 -6.05
CA ASN A 126 -4.48 19.73 -6.71
C ASN A 126 -3.63 18.79 -5.83
N GLY A 127 -4.29 18.06 -4.92
CA GLY A 127 -3.65 17.07 -4.06
C GLY A 127 -3.18 15.83 -4.81
N PRO A 128 -2.41 14.93 -4.15
CA PRO A 128 -1.79 13.76 -4.81
C PRO A 128 -2.79 12.83 -5.50
N GLN A 129 -4.05 12.83 -5.06
CA GLN A 129 -5.11 11.95 -5.55
C GLN A 129 -6.25 12.69 -6.27
N SER A 130 -6.20 14.02 -6.39
CA SER A 130 -7.28 14.84 -6.96
C SER A 130 -7.59 14.48 -8.42
N ALA A 131 -6.59 14.06 -9.19
CA ALA A 131 -6.74 13.60 -10.57
C ALA A 131 -7.75 12.45 -10.74
N ASN A 132 -7.97 11.63 -9.69
CA ASN A 132 -8.92 10.51 -9.73
C ASN A 132 -10.39 10.96 -9.82
N MET A 133 -10.66 12.21 -9.50
CA MET A 133 -11.99 12.83 -9.54
C MET A 133 -11.96 14.17 -10.31
N ALA A 134 -10.99 14.37 -11.21
CA ALA A 134 -10.85 15.60 -11.97
C ALA A 134 -12.15 15.95 -12.72
N GLY A 135 -12.62 17.19 -12.55
CA GLY A 135 -13.83 17.70 -13.17
C GLY A 135 -15.14 17.11 -12.59
N ALA A 136 -15.09 16.34 -11.51
CA ALA A 136 -16.30 15.88 -10.84
C ALA A 136 -17.11 17.05 -10.26
N LYS A 137 -18.43 16.91 -10.30
CA LYS A 137 -19.39 17.87 -9.71
C LYS A 137 -20.20 17.16 -8.64
N VAL A 138 -20.37 17.79 -7.49
CA VAL A 138 -21.15 17.25 -6.39
C VAL A 138 -22.40 18.09 -6.20
N ALA A 139 -23.56 17.43 -6.18
CA ALA A 139 -24.86 18.04 -5.91
C ALA A 139 -25.47 17.45 -4.65
N VAL A 140 -26.06 18.30 -3.82
CA VAL A 140 -26.96 17.89 -2.73
C VAL A 140 -28.30 17.56 -3.34
N VAL A 141 -28.83 16.37 -3.09
CA VAL A 141 -30.16 15.93 -3.52
C VAL A 141 -31.17 16.26 -2.43
N ASP A 142 -30.82 15.92 -1.19
CA ASP A 142 -31.54 16.25 0.04
C ASP A 142 -30.58 16.30 1.22
N ALA A 143 -31.08 16.41 2.46
CA ALA A 143 -30.28 16.59 3.67
C ALA A 143 -29.26 15.45 3.92
N ASP A 144 -29.52 14.25 3.40
CA ASP A 144 -28.74 13.03 3.62
C ASP A 144 -28.44 12.28 2.32
N THR A 145 -28.57 12.93 1.17
CA THR A 145 -28.25 12.32 -0.14
C THR A 145 -27.42 13.28 -1.00
N ILE A 146 -26.30 12.77 -1.52
CA ILE A 146 -25.51 13.50 -2.51
C ILE A 146 -25.41 12.72 -3.82
N LYS A 147 -25.22 13.44 -4.91
CA LYS A 147 -24.91 12.89 -6.23
C LYS A 147 -23.57 13.45 -6.74
N ILE A 148 -22.67 12.57 -7.14
CA ILE A 148 -21.39 12.89 -7.78
C ILE A 148 -21.54 12.61 -9.26
N THR A 149 -21.32 13.61 -10.12
CA THR A 149 -21.27 13.47 -11.58
C THR A 149 -19.81 13.60 -12.03
N LEU A 150 -19.33 12.60 -12.75
CA LEU A 150 -17.95 12.54 -13.25
C LEU A 150 -17.84 13.08 -14.67
N ALA A 151 -16.73 13.70 -15.01
CA ALA A 151 -16.48 14.22 -16.36
C ALA A 151 -16.29 13.10 -17.40
N THR A 152 -15.82 11.94 -16.96
CA THR A 152 -15.64 10.73 -17.79
C THR A 152 -16.03 9.47 -17.01
N PRO A 153 -16.46 8.39 -17.68
CA PRO A 153 -16.76 7.13 -17.03
C PRO A 153 -15.59 6.63 -16.17
N ASN A 154 -15.88 6.26 -14.91
CA ASN A 154 -14.87 5.71 -14.00
C ASN A 154 -15.43 4.47 -13.28
N PRO A 155 -15.16 3.25 -13.77
CA PRO A 155 -15.64 2.02 -13.14
C PRO A 155 -15.07 1.79 -11.72
N ASP A 156 -13.98 2.48 -11.35
CA ASP A 156 -13.34 2.37 -10.05
C ASP A 156 -13.70 3.50 -9.07
N ILE A 157 -14.73 4.29 -9.36
CA ILE A 157 -15.09 5.43 -8.48
C ILE A 157 -15.32 5.00 -7.03
N ILE A 158 -15.92 3.84 -6.78
CA ILE A 158 -16.16 3.32 -5.43
C ILE A 158 -14.83 2.96 -4.73
N TYR A 159 -13.85 2.43 -5.48
CA TYR A 159 -12.50 2.22 -4.95
C TYR A 159 -11.88 3.52 -4.45
N TYR A 160 -11.98 4.60 -5.23
CA TYR A 160 -11.44 5.90 -4.84
C TYR A 160 -12.17 6.50 -3.64
N LEU A 161 -13.50 6.40 -3.59
CA LEU A 161 -14.30 6.84 -2.45
C LEU A 161 -14.09 5.99 -1.18
N ALA A 162 -13.51 4.80 -1.30
CA ALA A 162 -13.16 3.94 -0.17
C ALA A 162 -11.69 4.07 0.25
N THR A 163 -10.96 5.03 -0.31
CA THR A 163 -9.58 5.37 0.03
C THR A 163 -9.49 6.81 0.54
N THR A 164 -8.46 7.56 0.18
CA THR A 164 -8.24 8.92 0.69
C THR A 164 -9.14 9.99 0.09
N ASN A 165 -9.85 9.69 -1.02
CA ASN A 165 -10.60 10.69 -1.79
C ASN A 165 -11.89 11.18 -1.10
N SER A 166 -12.30 10.56 -0.02
CA SER A 166 -13.55 10.91 0.65
C SER A 166 -13.44 10.98 2.18
N PHE A 167 -12.27 11.31 2.70
CA PHE A 167 -12.16 11.65 4.11
C PHE A 167 -12.91 12.95 4.42
N MET A 168 -13.73 12.95 5.49
CA MET A 168 -14.65 14.03 5.83
C MET A 168 -14.15 14.81 7.05
N ALA A 169 -13.88 16.10 6.85
CA ALA A 169 -13.61 17.06 7.91
C ALA A 169 -14.84 17.91 8.20
N ALA A 170 -14.92 18.48 9.41
CA ALA A 170 -15.96 19.42 9.77
C ALA A 170 -15.98 20.64 8.83
N SER A 171 -17.17 21.15 8.52
CA SER A 171 -17.33 22.30 7.62
C SER A 171 -16.55 23.53 8.05
N SER A 172 -16.38 23.75 9.36
CA SER A 172 -15.58 24.80 9.98
C SER A 172 -14.08 24.73 9.63
N ALA A 173 -13.57 23.54 9.31
CA ALA A 173 -12.15 23.27 9.06
C ALA A 173 -11.81 23.16 7.57
N VAL A 174 -12.75 22.71 6.73
CA VAL A 174 -12.51 22.46 5.29
C VAL A 174 -12.03 23.73 4.57
N GLY A 175 -10.89 23.65 3.91
CA GLY A 175 -10.28 24.73 3.13
C GLY A 175 -9.59 25.80 3.98
N THR A 176 -9.49 25.64 5.30
CA THR A 176 -8.82 26.60 6.18
C THR A 176 -7.35 26.25 6.38
N ALA A 177 -6.52 27.27 6.71
CA ALA A 177 -5.11 27.04 7.04
C ALA A 177 -4.95 26.17 8.32
N GLY A 178 -5.89 26.28 9.27
CA GLY A 178 -5.86 25.58 10.56
C GLY A 178 -5.93 24.07 10.44
N ILE A 179 -6.62 23.53 9.41
CA ILE A 179 -6.74 22.08 9.19
C ILE A 179 -5.39 21.41 8.94
N LYS A 180 -4.39 22.15 8.44
CA LYS A 180 -3.07 21.58 8.15
C LYS A 180 -2.35 21.08 9.40
N THR A 181 -2.66 21.67 10.57
CA THR A 181 -1.99 21.36 11.83
C THR A 181 -2.90 20.72 12.87
N LYS A 182 -4.22 20.96 12.79
CA LYS A 182 -5.19 20.46 13.76
C LYS A 182 -6.39 19.84 13.04
N PRO A 183 -6.51 18.49 13.03
CA PRO A 183 -7.63 17.82 12.37
C PRO A 183 -8.92 18.02 13.15
N VAL A 184 -10.05 18.20 12.43
CA VAL A 184 -11.41 18.22 12.97
C VAL A 184 -12.23 17.25 12.16
N GLY A 185 -12.34 16.01 12.63
CA GLY A 185 -12.98 14.91 11.90
C GLY A 185 -14.03 14.18 12.74
N SER A 186 -14.67 13.20 12.11
CA SER A 186 -15.69 12.33 12.74
C SER A 186 -15.14 10.97 13.17
N GLY A 187 -13.82 10.75 13.04
CA GLY A 187 -13.18 9.45 13.19
C GLY A 187 -13.24 8.83 14.58
N PRO A 188 -12.77 7.57 14.71
CA PRO A 188 -12.84 6.78 15.94
C PRO A 188 -11.97 7.31 17.08
N TYR A 189 -11.02 8.17 16.77
CA TYR A 189 -10.11 8.77 17.73
C TYR A 189 -10.03 10.28 17.56
N LEU A 190 -9.61 10.95 18.63
CA LEU A 190 -9.30 12.37 18.67
C LEU A 190 -7.79 12.56 18.66
N TYR A 191 -7.30 13.55 17.94
CA TYR A 191 -5.91 13.99 17.97
C TYR A 191 -5.61 14.59 19.35
N ASP A 192 -4.61 14.07 20.04
CA ASP A 192 -4.26 14.45 21.39
C ASP A 192 -3.11 15.46 21.44
N ALA A 193 -3.19 16.42 22.35
CA ALA A 193 -2.19 17.48 22.53
C ALA A 193 -0.79 16.96 22.95
N SER A 194 -0.68 15.72 23.43
CA SER A 194 0.62 15.07 23.70
C SER A 194 1.35 14.59 22.43
N SER A 195 0.79 14.83 21.25
CA SER A 195 1.47 14.62 19.98
C SER A 195 2.65 15.58 19.84
N VAL A 196 3.77 15.07 19.32
CA VAL A 196 5.00 15.82 19.07
C VAL A 196 5.30 15.79 17.57
N PRO A 197 5.20 16.91 16.86
CA PRO A 197 5.45 16.95 15.42
C PRO A 197 6.81 16.34 15.05
N GLY A 198 6.82 15.48 14.04
CA GLY A 198 8.04 14.80 13.58
C GLY A 198 8.54 13.65 14.48
N SER A 199 7.95 13.43 15.64
CA SER A 199 8.33 12.38 16.59
C SER A 199 7.22 11.36 16.79
N GLN A 200 6.04 11.80 17.22
CA GLN A 200 4.90 10.92 17.44
C GLN A 200 3.57 11.64 17.28
N VAL A 201 2.58 10.87 16.84
CA VAL A 201 1.17 11.26 16.86
C VAL A 201 0.44 10.42 17.90
N VAL A 202 -0.33 11.06 18.76
CA VAL A 202 -1.12 10.41 19.79
C VAL A 202 -2.60 10.62 19.51
N PHE A 203 -3.35 9.53 19.60
CA PHE A 203 -4.79 9.50 19.46
C PHE A 203 -5.41 8.93 20.74
N VAL A 204 -6.53 9.51 21.18
CA VAL A 204 -7.36 8.99 22.26
C VAL A 204 -8.73 8.61 21.74
N ALA A 205 -9.35 7.59 22.31
CA ALA A 205 -10.66 7.10 21.87
C ALA A 205 -11.69 8.22 21.84
N ASN A 206 -12.45 8.35 20.76
CA ASN A 206 -13.53 9.32 20.63
C ASN A 206 -14.79 8.82 21.37
N PRO A 207 -15.19 9.40 22.49
CA PRO A 207 -16.36 8.94 23.25
C PRO A 207 -17.67 9.12 22.50
N LYS A 208 -17.70 10.02 21.51
CA LYS A 208 -18.87 10.32 20.67
C LYS A 208 -18.87 9.60 19.34
N TYR A 209 -17.90 8.71 19.09
CA TYR A 209 -17.84 7.99 17.81
C TYR A 209 -19.09 7.15 17.58
N TRP A 210 -19.66 7.26 16.39
CA TRP A 210 -20.94 6.63 16.03
C TRP A 210 -20.86 5.09 15.98
N ASP A 211 -19.68 4.50 15.71
CA ASP A 211 -19.46 3.04 15.66
C ASP A 211 -18.48 2.59 16.76
N LYS A 212 -18.98 2.46 17.97
CA LYS A 212 -18.20 2.04 19.13
C LYS A 212 -17.43 0.73 18.92
N ALA A 213 -17.94 -0.17 18.06
CA ALA A 213 -17.32 -1.45 17.80
C ALA A 213 -15.97 -1.33 17.07
N LYS A 214 -15.72 -0.24 16.37
CA LYS A 214 -14.43 0.04 15.72
C LYS A 214 -13.37 0.60 16.66
N VAL A 215 -13.73 1.08 17.85
CA VAL A 215 -12.78 1.61 18.84
C VAL A 215 -12.22 0.44 19.66
N LYS A 216 -11.10 -0.12 19.21
CA LYS A 216 -10.50 -1.32 19.83
C LYS A 216 -9.50 -1.00 20.95
N PHE A 217 -8.92 0.21 20.93
CA PHE A 217 -7.94 0.68 21.90
C PHE A 217 -8.39 2.01 22.50
N GLN A 218 -8.01 2.28 23.75
CA GLN A 218 -8.29 3.58 24.38
C GLN A 218 -7.31 4.66 23.90
N LYS A 219 -6.11 4.24 23.52
CA LYS A 219 -5.05 5.13 23.06
C LYS A 219 -4.28 4.48 21.90
N ILE A 220 -3.91 5.27 20.91
CA ILE A 220 -2.99 4.86 19.84
C ILE A 220 -1.86 5.86 19.78
N VAL A 221 -0.62 5.35 19.70
CA VAL A 221 0.59 6.14 19.53
C VAL A 221 1.26 5.70 18.24
N VAL A 222 1.45 6.62 17.30
CA VAL A 222 2.19 6.36 16.07
C VAL A 222 3.52 7.08 16.16
N LYS A 223 4.60 6.34 16.38
CA LYS A 223 5.98 6.87 16.46
C LYS A 223 6.59 6.96 15.06
N ILE A 224 7.22 8.07 14.74
CA ILE A 224 7.87 8.29 13.46
C ILE A 224 9.28 7.68 13.52
N MET A 225 9.48 6.60 12.78
CA MET A 225 10.74 5.82 12.78
C MET A 225 11.12 5.45 11.34
N PRO A 226 11.76 6.35 10.57
CA PRO A 226 12.14 6.06 9.17
C PRO A 226 13.19 4.95 9.05
N ASP A 227 14.12 4.84 10.01
CA ASP A 227 15.17 3.83 10.01
C ASP A 227 14.63 2.44 10.37
N VAL A 228 14.94 1.44 9.55
CA VAL A 228 14.42 0.07 9.72
C VAL A 228 15.05 -0.64 10.93
N THR A 229 16.31 -0.35 11.25
CA THR A 229 16.99 -0.94 12.41
C THR A 229 16.40 -0.39 13.71
N ALA A 230 16.09 0.90 13.74
CA ALA A 230 15.37 1.51 14.86
C ALA A 230 13.99 0.86 15.07
N ARG A 231 13.22 0.59 13.97
CA ARG A 231 11.94 -0.11 14.05
C ARG A 231 12.09 -1.53 14.56
N LEU A 232 13.10 -2.29 14.07
CA LEU A 232 13.38 -3.64 14.56
C LEU A 232 13.67 -3.63 16.07
N ASN A 233 14.56 -2.75 16.52
CA ASN A 233 14.91 -2.64 17.94
C ASN A 233 13.70 -2.23 18.81
N ALA A 234 12.89 -1.29 18.32
CA ALA A 234 11.70 -0.83 19.04
C ALA A 234 10.64 -1.94 19.19
N ILE A 235 10.40 -2.74 18.16
CA ILE A 235 9.41 -3.84 18.26
C ILE A 235 9.96 -5.01 19.09
N MET A 236 11.26 -5.31 19.00
CA MET A 236 11.89 -6.35 19.81
C MET A 236 11.92 -6.02 21.31
N SER A 237 12.07 -4.75 21.67
CA SER A 237 12.04 -4.26 23.06
C SER A 237 10.63 -3.98 23.60
N GLY A 238 9.59 -4.16 22.78
CA GLY A 238 8.21 -3.89 23.17
C GLY A 238 7.85 -2.40 23.22
N GLN A 239 8.66 -1.52 22.66
CA GLN A 239 8.38 -0.08 22.56
C GLN A 239 7.31 0.23 21.51
N VAL A 240 7.08 -0.68 20.55
CA VAL A 240 6.01 -0.63 19.58
C VAL A 240 5.39 -2.02 19.39
N ASP A 241 4.12 -2.05 19.03
CA ASP A 241 3.35 -3.28 18.81
C ASP A 241 3.29 -3.69 17.35
N GLY A 242 3.55 -2.75 16.44
CA GLY A 242 3.51 -2.98 15.01
C GLY A 242 4.56 -2.18 14.27
N ALA A 243 5.25 -2.82 13.31
CA ALA A 243 6.29 -2.19 12.51
C ALA A 243 6.40 -2.83 11.13
N LEU A 244 6.63 -1.99 10.10
CA LEU A 244 7.08 -2.44 8.80
C LEU A 244 8.59 -2.67 8.85
N LEU A 245 9.03 -3.89 8.51
CA LEU A 245 10.44 -4.28 8.43
C LEU A 245 10.82 -4.60 6.98
N ASP A 246 12.07 -4.96 6.76
CA ASP A 246 12.59 -5.38 5.47
C ASP A 246 13.09 -6.84 5.49
N VAL A 247 13.55 -7.31 4.35
CA VAL A 247 14.07 -8.68 4.18
C VAL A 247 15.23 -8.95 5.13
N LYS A 248 16.14 -7.97 5.30
CA LYS A 248 17.37 -8.15 6.10
C LYS A 248 17.08 -8.29 7.59
N THR A 249 16.02 -7.64 8.07
CA THR A 249 15.61 -7.63 9.48
C THR A 249 14.58 -8.71 9.81
N SER A 250 13.93 -9.29 8.80
CA SER A 250 12.80 -10.24 8.98
C SER A 250 13.17 -11.51 9.73
N GLU A 251 14.32 -12.10 9.46
CA GLU A 251 14.71 -13.35 10.14
C GLU A 251 15.01 -13.10 11.62
N THR A 252 15.64 -11.98 11.96
CA THR A 252 15.81 -11.57 13.35
C THR A 252 14.47 -11.37 14.05
N ALA A 253 13.52 -10.69 13.40
CA ALA A 253 12.19 -10.49 13.95
C ALA A 253 11.45 -11.82 14.21
N LYS A 254 11.50 -12.75 13.26
CA LYS A 254 10.90 -14.08 13.41
C LYS A 254 11.53 -14.90 14.54
N SER A 255 12.87 -14.91 14.65
CA SER A 255 13.58 -15.66 15.70
C SER A 255 13.22 -15.16 17.11
N ARG A 256 12.77 -13.90 17.24
CA ARG A 256 12.25 -13.30 18.48
C ARG A 256 10.76 -13.56 18.70
N GLY A 257 10.12 -14.34 17.83
CA GLY A 257 8.70 -14.72 17.95
C GLY A 257 7.71 -13.63 17.59
N LEU A 258 8.16 -12.61 16.82
CA LEU A 258 7.25 -11.60 16.25
C LEU A 258 6.45 -12.23 15.10
N LYS A 259 5.19 -11.82 14.96
CA LYS A 259 4.29 -12.37 13.95
C LYS A 259 4.38 -11.56 12.66
N LEU A 260 4.71 -12.23 11.56
CA LEU A 260 4.66 -11.64 10.22
C LEU A 260 3.22 -11.62 9.68
N ASN A 261 2.78 -10.45 9.26
CA ASN A 261 1.51 -10.21 8.58
C ASN A 261 1.84 -9.57 7.24
N GLN A 262 1.55 -10.25 6.12
CA GLN A 262 1.96 -9.80 4.81
C GLN A 262 0.83 -9.87 3.80
N TYR A 263 0.88 -8.96 2.82
CA TYR A 263 0.04 -8.96 1.64
C TYR A 263 0.88 -8.43 0.45
N ASN A 264 0.76 -9.08 -0.72
CA ASN A 264 1.45 -8.59 -1.91
C ASN A 264 0.80 -7.28 -2.38
N VAL A 265 1.58 -6.21 -2.38
CA VAL A 265 1.12 -4.85 -2.69
C VAL A 265 1.64 -4.37 -4.03
N ASP A 266 2.90 -4.67 -4.33
CA ASP A 266 3.61 -4.18 -5.49
C ASP A 266 4.05 -5.32 -6.41
N TRP A 267 4.46 -4.98 -7.61
CA TRP A 267 5.33 -5.80 -8.44
C TRP A 267 6.62 -5.03 -8.74
N GLN A 268 7.72 -5.74 -8.91
CA GLN A 268 9.00 -5.17 -9.32
C GLN A 268 9.47 -5.80 -10.62
N GLY A 269 10.04 -4.97 -11.51
CA GLY A 269 10.53 -5.43 -12.79
C GLY A 269 10.90 -4.30 -13.74
N LEU A 270 11.27 -4.68 -14.96
CA LEU A 270 11.63 -3.74 -16.01
C LEU A 270 10.38 -3.20 -16.73
N PHE A 271 10.41 -1.91 -17.00
CA PHE A 271 9.57 -1.22 -17.96
C PHE A 271 10.36 -1.05 -19.25
N LEU A 272 9.94 -1.66 -20.33
CA LEU A 272 10.52 -1.46 -21.64
C LEU A 272 9.73 -0.36 -22.36
N PHE A 273 10.16 0.88 -22.17
CA PHE A 273 9.39 2.07 -22.58
C PHE A 273 9.38 2.28 -24.08
N ASP A 274 10.55 2.17 -24.71
CA ASP A 274 10.78 2.57 -26.10
C ASP A 274 10.36 1.47 -27.11
N ARG A 275 9.11 1.04 -27.00
CA ARG A 275 8.53 0.00 -27.87
C ARG A 275 8.38 0.43 -29.34
N ASN A 276 8.57 1.72 -29.62
CA ASN A 276 8.57 2.27 -30.97
C ASN A 276 9.98 2.44 -31.57
N GLY A 277 11.03 2.23 -30.75
CA GLY A 277 12.42 2.32 -31.18
C GLY A 277 12.89 3.75 -31.49
N LYS A 278 12.41 4.73 -30.74
CA LYS A 278 12.81 6.14 -30.88
C LYS A 278 14.24 6.40 -30.42
N ILE A 279 14.61 5.78 -29.29
CA ILE A 279 15.96 5.87 -28.70
C ILE A 279 16.74 4.62 -29.08
N ASN A 280 16.15 3.44 -28.86
CA ASN A 280 16.79 2.15 -29.08
C ASN A 280 15.97 1.30 -30.06
N LYS A 281 16.45 1.24 -31.30
CA LYS A 281 15.76 0.52 -32.38
C LYS A 281 15.51 -0.96 -32.06
N ALA A 282 16.36 -1.58 -31.22
CA ALA A 282 16.24 -2.99 -30.85
C ALA A 282 14.91 -3.25 -30.11
N LEU A 283 14.48 -2.35 -29.22
CA LEU A 283 13.27 -2.52 -28.43
C LEU A 283 11.97 -2.45 -29.25
N LYS A 284 12.03 -2.01 -30.52
CA LYS A 284 10.87 -2.06 -31.41
C LYS A 284 10.46 -3.50 -31.72
N ASP A 285 11.45 -4.39 -31.85
CA ASP A 285 11.17 -5.80 -32.13
C ASP A 285 10.68 -6.53 -30.87
N VAL A 286 9.52 -7.16 -30.99
CA VAL A 286 8.93 -7.93 -29.87
C VAL A 286 9.84 -9.09 -29.43
N ARG A 287 10.57 -9.71 -30.36
CA ARG A 287 11.47 -10.81 -30.05
C ARG A 287 12.63 -10.39 -29.16
N VAL A 288 13.12 -9.15 -29.34
CA VAL A 288 14.14 -8.56 -28.45
C VAL A 288 13.58 -8.39 -27.02
N ARG A 289 12.37 -7.85 -26.88
CA ARG A 289 11.73 -7.69 -25.58
C ARG A 289 11.46 -9.02 -24.90
N GLN A 290 11.02 -10.03 -25.67
CA GLN A 290 10.84 -11.40 -25.18
C GLN A 290 12.19 -12.04 -24.78
N ALA A 291 13.26 -11.78 -25.50
CA ALA A 291 14.61 -12.24 -25.15
C ALA A 291 15.04 -11.68 -23.79
N ILE A 292 14.83 -10.38 -23.53
CA ILE A 292 15.09 -9.77 -22.23
C ILE A 292 14.27 -10.50 -21.13
N ALA A 293 13.00 -10.83 -21.41
CA ALA A 293 12.15 -11.52 -20.47
C ALA A 293 12.61 -12.96 -20.14
N HIS A 294 13.19 -13.68 -21.14
CA HIS A 294 13.76 -15.02 -20.94
C HIS A 294 15.17 -14.99 -20.32
N ALA A 295 15.90 -13.88 -20.45
CA ALA A 295 17.27 -13.76 -19.94
C ALA A 295 17.36 -13.67 -18.41
N ILE A 296 16.29 -13.35 -17.70
CA ILE A 296 16.32 -13.02 -16.27
C ILE A 296 15.80 -14.19 -15.42
N ASP A 297 16.65 -14.70 -14.53
CA ASP A 297 16.26 -15.71 -13.53
C ASP A 297 15.54 -15.04 -12.36
N ARG A 298 14.21 -15.03 -12.46
CA ARG A 298 13.31 -14.46 -11.44
C ARG A 298 13.39 -15.21 -10.11
N ALA A 299 13.59 -16.53 -10.14
CA ALA A 299 13.66 -17.34 -8.94
C ALA A 299 14.95 -17.05 -8.15
N ALA A 300 16.08 -16.94 -8.86
CA ALA A 300 17.34 -16.55 -8.25
C ALA A 300 17.28 -15.11 -7.69
N LEU A 301 16.68 -14.16 -8.41
CA LEU A 301 16.46 -12.79 -7.89
C LEU A 301 15.58 -12.78 -6.66
N LEU A 302 14.45 -13.51 -6.66
CA LEU A 302 13.56 -13.59 -5.50
C LEU A 302 14.30 -14.15 -4.28
N LYS A 303 15.11 -15.19 -4.48
CA LYS A 303 15.86 -15.81 -3.39
C LYS A 303 16.98 -14.90 -2.88
N SER A 304 17.80 -14.35 -3.76
CA SER A 304 19.03 -13.63 -3.39
C SER A 304 18.77 -12.18 -2.92
N ILE A 305 17.80 -11.50 -3.53
CA ILE A 305 17.50 -10.09 -3.24
C ILE A 305 16.36 -9.96 -2.22
N GLN A 306 15.32 -10.81 -2.35
CA GLN A 306 14.12 -10.71 -1.52
C GLN A 306 14.02 -11.82 -0.46
N GLY A 307 15.11 -12.60 -0.23
CA GLY A 307 15.11 -13.66 0.78
C GLY A 307 14.00 -14.70 0.61
N GLY A 308 13.43 -14.82 -0.59
CA GLY A 308 12.28 -15.67 -0.88
C GLY A 308 10.92 -15.05 -0.56
N TYR A 309 10.86 -13.81 -0.06
CA TYR A 309 9.59 -13.13 0.19
C TYR A 309 9.01 -12.55 -1.10
N GLY A 310 7.85 -13.06 -1.49
CA GLY A 310 7.13 -12.65 -2.69
C GLY A 310 6.64 -13.82 -3.54
N GLU A 311 6.10 -13.51 -4.69
CA GLU A 311 5.61 -14.49 -5.66
C GLU A 311 6.17 -14.17 -7.04
N LEU A 312 6.69 -15.17 -7.74
CA LEU A 312 7.12 -15.02 -9.13
C LEU A 312 5.93 -14.58 -10.01
N THR A 313 6.20 -13.69 -10.94
CA THR A 313 5.19 -13.24 -11.90
C THR A 313 5.82 -12.75 -13.19
N THR A 314 5.06 -12.83 -14.29
CA THR A 314 5.38 -12.21 -15.57
C THR A 314 4.33 -11.19 -16.00
N GLN A 315 3.35 -10.90 -15.15
CA GLN A 315 2.24 -9.99 -15.42
C GLN A 315 2.11 -8.91 -14.35
N ILE A 316 1.68 -7.71 -14.76
CA ILE A 316 1.52 -6.55 -13.88
C ILE A 316 0.20 -6.57 -13.09
N PHE A 317 -0.78 -7.36 -13.51
CA PHE A 317 -2.08 -7.48 -12.85
C PHE A 317 -2.00 -8.50 -11.71
N SER A 318 -2.45 -8.11 -10.51
CA SER A 318 -2.47 -8.98 -9.33
C SER A 318 -3.63 -9.99 -9.39
N LYS A 319 -3.56 -11.03 -8.56
CA LYS A 319 -4.65 -12.02 -8.41
C LYS A 319 -5.97 -11.36 -8.00
N ALA A 320 -5.91 -10.27 -7.23
CA ALA A 320 -7.07 -9.51 -6.77
C ALA A 320 -7.57 -8.46 -7.77
N SER A 321 -6.87 -8.23 -8.91
CA SER A 321 -7.21 -7.16 -9.84
C SER A 321 -8.45 -7.43 -10.70
N GLY A 322 -8.86 -8.70 -10.82
CA GLY A 322 -9.92 -9.13 -11.74
C GLY A 322 -9.46 -9.46 -13.16
N ALA A 323 -8.22 -9.09 -13.57
CA ALA A 323 -7.66 -9.34 -14.90
C ALA A 323 -6.48 -10.34 -14.89
N TYR A 324 -6.23 -10.98 -13.77
CA TYR A 324 -5.18 -11.99 -13.62
C TYR A 324 -5.47 -13.24 -14.47
N ASP A 325 -4.42 -13.74 -15.12
CA ASP A 325 -4.47 -15.01 -15.87
C ASP A 325 -3.27 -15.89 -15.47
N ALA A 326 -3.53 -16.98 -14.74
CA ALA A 326 -2.49 -17.87 -14.21
C ALA A 326 -1.59 -18.48 -15.30
N SER A 327 -2.07 -18.62 -16.54
CA SER A 327 -1.27 -19.16 -17.65
C SER A 327 -0.13 -18.24 -18.03
N LEU A 328 -0.30 -16.93 -17.84
CA LEU A 328 0.71 -15.93 -18.21
C LEU A 328 1.94 -16.00 -17.30
N ASP A 329 1.81 -16.35 -16.00
CA ASP A 329 2.95 -16.47 -15.09
C ASP A 329 3.93 -17.60 -15.46
N LYS A 330 3.58 -18.46 -16.44
CA LYS A 330 4.42 -19.52 -16.97
C LYS A 330 5.07 -19.19 -18.32
N MET A 331 4.77 -18.03 -18.89
CA MET A 331 5.16 -17.69 -20.27
C MET A 331 6.65 -17.46 -20.42
N TYR A 332 7.29 -16.74 -19.51
CA TYR A 332 8.71 -16.40 -19.60
C TYR A 332 9.50 -17.12 -18.52
N LYS A 333 9.85 -18.39 -18.77
CA LYS A 333 10.81 -19.12 -17.96
C LYS A 333 12.22 -18.59 -18.25
N TYR A 334 13.10 -18.67 -17.27
CA TYR A 334 14.53 -18.39 -17.46
C TYR A 334 15.10 -19.38 -18.49
N ASP A 335 15.54 -18.85 -19.61
CA ASP A 335 16.10 -19.62 -20.73
C ASP A 335 17.01 -18.71 -21.57
N PRO A 336 18.28 -18.56 -21.18
CA PRO A 336 19.24 -17.73 -21.91
C PRO A 336 19.53 -18.27 -23.32
N THR A 337 19.35 -19.56 -23.57
CA THR A 337 19.48 -20.15 -24.91
C THR A 337 18.36 -19.64 -25.80
N LYS A 338 17.13 -19.68 -25.34
CA LYS A 338 15.97 -19.11 -26.05
C LYS A 338 16.13 -17.62 -26.28
N ALA A 339 16.64 -16.89 -25.29
CA ALA A 339 16.91 -15.47 -25.41
C ALA A 339 17.88 -15.15 -26.54
N LYS A 340 19.00 -15.89 -26.63
CA LYS A 340 19.98 -15.78 -27.75
C LYS A 340 19.35 -16.11 -29.09
N GLN A 341 18.54 -17.15 -29.19
CA GLN A 341 17.83 -17.51 -30.42
C GLN A 341 16.89 -16.38 -30.88
N LEU A 342 16.16 -15.75 -29.96
CA LEU A 342 15.27 -14.63 -30.26
C LEU A 342 16.05 -13.39 -30.73
N LEU A 343 17.17 -13.08 -30.07
CA LEU A 343 18.06 -11.98 -30.50
C LEU A 343 18.64 -12.22 -31.87
N ASN A 344 19.13 -13.43 -32.14
CA ASN A 344 19.66 -13.79 -33.47
C ASN A 344 18.58 -13.63 -34.55
N SER A 345 17.37 -14.17 -34.31
CA SER A 345 16.28 -14.07 -35.30
C SER A 345 15.79 -12.63 -35.51
N ALA A 346 16.01 -11.74 -34.52
CA ALA A 346 15.72 -10.32 -34.63
C ALA A 346 16.85 -9.48 -35.24
N GLY A 347 18.00 -10.10 -35.62
CA GLY A 347 19.14 -9.41 -36.18
C GLY A 347 20.12 -8.81 -35.14
N TYR A 348 20.03 -9.23 -33.90
CA TYR A 348 20.84 -8.75 -32.77
C TYR A 348 21.72 -9.86 -32.17
N ALA A 349 22.27 -10.76 -32.98
CA ALA A 349 23.17 -11.84 -32.53
C ALA A 349 24.36 -11.31 -31.70
N ASN A 350 24.91 -10.17 -32.13
CA ASN A 350 26.02 -9.49 -31.47
C ASN A 350 25.59 -8.60 -30.29
N GLY A 351 24.28 -8.61 -29.96
CA GLY A 351 23.72 -7.83 -28.90
C GLY A 351 23.51 -6.34 -29.22
N PHE A 352 23.25 -5.59 -28.19
CA PHE A 352 23.08 -4.13 -28.23
C PHE A 352 23.27 -3.55 -26.82
N THR A 353 23.35 -2.23 -26.72
CA THR A 353 23.41 -1.53 -25.43
C THR A 353 22.00 -1.11 -25.00
N LEU A 354 21.68 -1.33 -23.72
CA LEU A 354 20.45 -0.88 -23.04
C LEU A 354 20.85 0.07 -21.93
N THR A 355 20.30 1.29 -21.91
CA THR A 355 20.63 2.30 -20.88
C THR A 355 19.44 2.54 -19.97
N MET A 356 19.68 2.53 -18.67
CA MET A 356 18.67 2.77 -17.64
C MET A 356 19.23 3.68 -16.54
N PRO A 357 18.37 4.44 -15.82
CA PRO A 357 18.81 5.13 -14.61
C PRO A 357 19.22 4.09 -13.56
N ALA A 358 20.28 4.36 -12.81
CA ALA A 358 20.83 3.43 -11.83
C ALA A 358 19.87 3.21 -10.66
N TRP A 359 19.29 2.02 -10.56
CA TRP A 359 18.48 1.62 -9.41
C TRP A 359 19.30 1.67 -8.12
N PRO A 360 18.75 2.14 -6.98
CA PRO A 360 19.53 2.30 -5.75
C PRO A 360 20.20 1.03 -5.24
N ASP A 361 19.57 -0.14 -5.37
CA ASP A 361 20.12 -1.42 -4.91
C ASP A 361 21.23 -1.92 -5.85
N ALA A 362 22.47 -1.96 -5.34
CA ALA A 362 23.63 -2.38 -6.12
C ALA A 362 23.62 -3.87 -6.47
N ALA A 363 23.08 -4.73 -5.59
CA ALA A 363 23.01 -6.18 -5.85
C ALA A 363 22.03 -6.48 -6.99
N MET A 364 20.92 -5.77 -7.03
CA MET A 364 19.97 -5.86 -8.15
C MET A 364 20.61 -5.39 -9.47
N ARG A 365 21.37 -4.27 -9.45
CA ARG A 365 22.06 -3.80 -10.64
C ARG A 365 23.07 -4.81 -11.16
N ALA A 366 23.88 -5.39 -10.27
CA ALA A 366 24.87 -6.40 -10.65
C ALA A 366 24.21 -7.64 -11.26
N ALA A 367 23.19 -8.18 -10.60
CA ALA A 367 22.46 -9.36 -11.08
C ALA A 367 21.84 -9.13 -12.47
N LEU A 368 21.17 -7.99 -12.69
CA LEU A 368 20.59 -7.67 -14.00
C LEU A 368 21.65 -7.48 -15.08
N SER A 369 22.79 -6.85 -14.75
CA SER A 369 23.91 -6.71 -15.68
C SER A 369 24.47 -8.07 -16.11
N ASP A 370 24.63 -9.00 -15.16
CA ASP A 370 25.14 -10.34 -15.45
C ASP A 370 24.16 -11.16 -16.32
N TYR A 371 22.86 -11.12 -16.00
CA TYR A 371 21.85 -11.83 -16.82
C TYR A 371 21.78 -11.31 -18.25
N LEU A 372 21.81 -10.00 -18.44
CA LEU A 372 21.73 -9.41 -19.77
C LEU A 372 23.03 -9.59 -20.56
N LYS A 373 24.20 -9.47 -19.90
CA LYS A 373 25.51 -9.75 -20.50
C LYS A 373 25.61 -11.19 -21.00
N ALA A 374 25.02 -12.16 -20.27
CA ALA A 374 25.03 -13.58 -20.67
C ALA A 374 24.33 -13.83 -22.02
N VAL A 375 23.51 -12.89 -22.48
CA VAL A 375 22.82 -12.94 -23.78
C VAL A 375 23.27 -11.81 -24.74
N ASN A 376 24.46 -11.26 -24.52
CA ASN A 376 25.09 -10.20 -25.33
C ASN A 376 24.39 -8.83 -25.26
N ILE A 377 23.54 -8.58 -24.27
CA ILE A 377 22.95 -7.25 -24.02
C ILE A 377 23.85 -6.52 -23.02
N ASN A 378 24.45 -5.39 -23.42
CA ASN A 378 25.27 -4.55 -22.58
C ASN A 378 24.37 -3.56 -21.80
N LEU A 379 24.21 -3.78 -20.49
CA LEU A 379 23.41 -2.89 -19.65
C LEU A 379 24.27 -1.76 -19.07
N VAL A 380 23.93 -0.53 -19.41
CA VAL A 380 24.57 0.69 -18.89
C VAL A 380 23.66 1.35 -17.86
N TRP A 381 24.20 1.56 -16.68
CA TRP A 381 23.54 2.29 -15.61
C TRP A 381 23.98 3.75 -15.60
N ASP A 382 23.06 4.66 -15.89
CA ASP A 382 23.31 6.10 -15.76
C ASP A 382 23.11 6.53 -14.30
N ASN A 383 24.19 7.01 -13.68
CA ASN A 383 24.16 7.38 -12.27
C ASN A 383 23.29 8.62 -12.04
N VAL A 384 22.27 8.43 -11.21
CA VAL A 384 21.36 9.49 -10.76
C VAL A 384 21.25 9.45 -9.23
N PRO A 385 21.15 10.60 -8.54
CA PRO A 385 20.89 10.59 -7.10
C PRO A 385 19.62 9.80 -6.78
N ALA A 386 19.61 9.03 -5.68
CA ALA A 386 18.48 8.18 -5.31
C ALA A 386 17.16 8.97 -5.18
N VAL A 387 17.24 10.21 -4.70
CA VAL A 387 16.07 11.12 -4.57
C VAL A 387 15.51 11.56 -5.92
N GLU A 388 16.33 11.57 -6.99
CA GLU A 388 15.96 11.94 -8.36
C GLU A 388 15.58 10.73 -9.22
N TYR A 389 15.73 9.53 -8.70
CA TYR A 389 15.49 8.29 -9.48
C TYR A 389 14.11 8.30 -10.16
N ARG A 390 13.05 8.65 -9.41
CA ARG A 390 11.69 8.69 -9.95
C ARG A 390 11.56 9.68 -11.12
N ASN A 391 12.14 10.86 -11.00
CA ASN A 391 12.12 11.88 -12.04
C ASN A 391 12.89 11.40 -13.27
N ALA A 392 14.06 10.82 -13.09
CA ALA A 392 14.87 10.22 -14.14
C ALA A 392 14.10 9.10 -14.87
N PHE A 393 13.50 8.17 -14.12
CA PHE A 393 12.68 7.08 -14.66
C PHE A 393 11.52 7.59 -15.53
N LEU A 394 10.90 8.72 -15.17
CA LEU A 394 9.75 9.31 -15.89
C LEU A 394 10.15 10.35 -16.95
N SER A 395 11.43 10.66 -17.11
CA SER A 395 11.91 11.77 -17.94
C SER A 395 11.74 11.58 -19.45
N GLY A 396 11.55 10.32 -19.90
CA GLY A 396 11.61 9.98 -21.33
C GLY A 396 13.03 9.95 -21.93
N LYS A 397 14.08 10.11 -21.11
CA LYS A 397 15.49 10.01 -21.52
C LYS A 397 15.91 8.58 -21.79
N TYR A 398 15.31 7.61 -21.11
CA TYR A 398 15.75 6.21 -21.11
C TYR A 398 14.77 5.33 -21.87
N GLU A 399 15.29 4.35 -22.59
CA GLU A 399 14.52 3.36 -23.32
C GLU A 399 13.87 2.30 -22.44
N ALA A 400 14.41 2.11 -21.23
CA ALA A 400 13.89 1.19 -20.22
C ALA A 400 14.20 1.71 -18.81
N GLY A 401 13.58 1.08 -17.80
CA GLY A 401 13.87 1.37 -16.40
C GLY A 401 13.36 0.28 -15.47
N LEU A 402 14.03 0.13 -14.32
CA LEU A 402 13.59 -0.76 -13.24
C LEU A 402 12.67 0.03 -12.31
N PHE A 403 11.53 -0.54 -11.93
CA PHE A 403 10.64 0.12 -10.98
C PHE A 403 9.86 -0.90 -10.14
N GLN A 404 9.39 -0.44 -8.99
CA GLN A 404 8.43 -1.11 -8.15
C GLN A 404 7.11 -0.34 -8.24
N LEU A 405 6.03 -1.02 -8.65
CA LEU A 405 4.75 -0.38 -8.90
C LEU A 405 3.63 -1.08 -8.15
N PHE A 406 2.82 -0.27 -7.53
CA PHE A 406 1.60 -0.66 -6.84
C PHE A 406 0.64 -1.45 -7.74
N GLN A 407 -0.01 -2.46 -7.18
CA GLN A 407 -1.02 -3.28 -7.84
C GLN A 407 -2.43 -2.94 -7.31
N GLY A 408 -3.12 -2.03 -7.99
CA GLY A 408 -4.52 -1.70 -7.74
C GLY A 408 -5.51 -2.66 -8.42
N THR A 409 -6.70 -2.15 -8.72
CA THR A 409 -7.65 -2.82 -9.61
C THR A 409 -7.09 -2.91 -11.03
N ALA A 410 -7.70 -3.71 -11.89
CA ALA A 410 -7.24 -3.84 -13.27
C ALA A 410 -7.33 -2.50 -14.03
N TRP A 411 -8.39 -1.74 -13.83
CA TRP A 411 -8.57 -0.44 -14.47
C TRP A 411 -7.57 0.60 -13.97
N VAL A 412 -7.29 0.63 -12.66
CA VAL A 412 -6.23 1.49 -12.08
C VAL A 412 -4.87 1.17 -12.70
N ASN A 413 -4.48 -0.10 -12.76
CA ASN A 413 -3.19 -0.50 -13.31
C ASN A 413 -3.08 -0.21 -14.81
N PHE A 414 -4.18 -0.42 -15.55
CA PHE A 414 -4.27 -0.08 -16.96
C PHE A 414 -4.02 1.43 -17.19
N ASN A 415 -4.79 2.29 -16.50
CA ASN A 415 -4.65 3.74 -16.64
C ASN A 415 -3.27 4.24 -16.19
N LEU A 416 -2.67 3.58 -15.19
CA LEU A 416 -1.37 3.99 -14.67
C LEU A 416 -0.21 3.66 -15.63
N ALA A 417 -0.21 2.47 -16.28
CA ALA A 417 0.97 1.96 -16.97
C ALA A 417 0.77 1.55 -18.44
N VAL A 418 -0.48 1.29 -18.88
CA VAL A 418 -0.77 0.75 -20.20
C VAL A 418 -1.49 1.74 -21.11
N ALA A 419 -2.47 2.46 -20.56
CA ALA A 419 -3.24 3.45 -21.33
C ALA A 419 -2.31 4.44 -22.06
N PRO A 420 -2.67 4.92 -23.27
CA PRO A 420 -1.82 5.81 -24.07
C PRO A 420 -1.40 7.08 -23.32
N ASN A 421 -2.26 7.58 -22.45
CA ASN A 421 -1.99 8.76 -21.62
C ASN A 421 -1.58 8.41 -20.18
N GLY A 422 -1.33 7.13 -19.90
CA GLY A 422 -0.90 6.67 -18.58
C GLY A 422 0.44 7.28 -18.18
N PRO A 423 0.59 7.75 -16.93
CA PRO A 423 1.79 8.46 -16.48
C PRO A 423 3.07 7.57 -16.49
N ARG A 424 2.93 6.26 -16.64
CA ARG A 424 4.04 5.31 -16.80
C ARG A 424 4.19 4.82 -18.24
N ASN A 425 3.30 5.18 -19.16
CA ASN A 425 3.45 4.91 -20.60
C ASN A 425 4.09 6.13 -21.27
N ILE A 426 5.32 6.43 -20.91
CA ILE A 426 6.04 7.67 -21.20
C ILE A 426 6.11 7.96 -22.71
N PHE A 427 6.29 6.95 -23.55
CA PHE A 427 6.36 7.09 -25.02
C PHE A 427 4.97 7.01 -25.68
N LYS A 428 3.90 6.96 -24.88
CA LYS A 428 2.50 6.93 -25.36
C LYS A 428 2.27 5.79 -26.37
N THR A 429 2.95 4.66 -26.18
CA THR A 429 2.79 3.50 -27.05
C THR A 429 1.41 2.90 -26.88
N SER A 430 0.76 2.54 -27.98
CA SER A 430 -0.52 1.85 -27.97
C SER A 430 -0.64 0.90 -29.15
N THR A 431 -1.59 -0.02 -29.08
CA THR A 431 -2.03 -0.88 -30.21
C THR A 431 -3.51 -0.65 -30.45
N SER A 432 -4.01 -1.03 -31.63
CA SER A 432 -5.45 -0.97 -31.92
C SER A 432 -6.28 -1.72 -30.88
N MET A 433 -5.77 -2.87 -30.39
CA MET A 433 -6.43 -3.67 -29.37
C MET A 433 -6.53 -2.92 -28.03
N ILE A 434 -5.44 -2.29 -27.56
CA ILE A 434 -5.43 -1.50 -26.32
C ILE A 434 -6.37 -0.31 -26.43
N ASN A 435 -6.35 0.40 -27.58
CA ASN A 435 -7.25 1.54 -27.81
C ASN A 435 -8.73 1.10 -27.85
N ASN A 436 -9.02 -0.05 -28.47
CA ASN A 436 -10.37 -0.59 -28.50
C ASN A 436 -10.82 -1.04 -27.10
N ALA A 437 -9.97 -1.73 -26.35
CA ALA A 437 -10.27 -2.11 -24.96
C ALA A 437 -10.60 -0.88 -24.09
N TYR A 438 -9.82 0.20 -24.22
CA TYR A 438 -10.08 1.46 -23.52
C TYR A 438 -11.46 2.03 -23.90
N LYS A 439 -11.73 2.17 -25.21
CA LYS A 439 -13.05 2.66 -25.71
C LYS A 439 -14.20 1.78 -25.25
N ASN A 440 -14.04 0.46 -25.30
CA ASN A 440 -15.08 -0.49 -24.90
C ASN A 440 -15.42 -0.37 -23.42
N VAL A 441 -14.42 -0.15 -22.54
CA VAL A 441 -14.69 0.11 -21.12
C VAL A 441 -15.40 1.43 -20.90
N LEU A 442 -15.05 2.48 -21.65
CA LEU A 442 -15.75 3.76 -21.53
C LEU A 442 -17.20 3.68 -22.06
N ALA A 443 -17.46 2.84 -23.04
CA ALA A 443 -18.81 2.63 -23.59
C ALA A 443 -19.68 1.73 -22.70
N ASP A 444 -19.09 0.71 -22.08
CA ASP A 444 -19.72 -0.20 -21.12
C ASP A 444 -18.78 -0.42 -19.93
N PRO A 445 -18.89 0.37 -18.87
CA PRO A 445 -18.05 0.27 -17.67
C PRO A 445 -18.52 -0.82 -16.69
N SER A 446 -19.38 -1.74 -17.09
CA SER A 446 -19.81 -2.87 -16.26
C SER A 446 -18.62 -3.71 -15.81
N ALA A 447 -18.65 -4.24 -14.58
CA ALA A 447 -17.57 -5.04 -14.02
C ALA A 447 -17.23 -6.25 -14.90
N ALA A 448 -18.22 -6.85 -15.57
CA ALA A 448 -17.99 -7.98 -16.48
C ALA A 448 -17.19 -7.55 -17.72
N ASN A 449 -17.56 -6.44 -18.36
CA ASN A 449 -16.84 -5.91 -19.51
C ASN A 449 -15.43 -5.42 -19.11
N VAL A 450 -15.30 -4.66 -18.02
CA VAL A 450 -13.98 -4.23 -17.51
C VAL A 450 -13.06 -5.43 -17.32
N LYS A 451 -13.54 -6.48 -16.65
CA LYS A 451 -12.79 -7.73 -16.47
C LYS A 451 -12.37 -8.35 -17.80
N GLN A 452 -13.30 -8.47 -18.76
CA GLN A 452 -13.03 -9.04 -20.07
C GLN A 452 -11.97 -8.23 -20.83
N GLN A 453 -12.15 -6.91 -20.93
CA GLN A 453 -11.24 -6.03 -21.66
C GLN A 453 -9.85 -6.02 -21.01
N MET A 454 -9.77 -5.91 -19.68
CA MET A 454 -8.50 -5.88 -18.97
C MET A 454 -7.77 -7.23 -18.99
N THR A 455 -8.49 -8.36 -19.02
CA THR A 455 -7.86 -9.68 -19.25
C THR A 455 -7.25 -9.76 -20.65
N THR A 456 -7.92 -9.24 -21.66
CA THR A 456 -7.41 -9.16 -23.03
C THR A 456 -6.17 -8.27 -23.11
N VAL A 457 -6.21 -7.09 -22.48
CA VAL A 457 -5.05 -6.19 -22.37
C VAL A 457 -3.88 -6.88 -21.65
N ASN A 458 -4.12 -7.61 -20.57
CA ASN A 458 -3.08 -8.33 -19.84
C ASN A 458 -2.35 -9.33 -20.74
N ARG A 459 -3.11 -10.13 -21.50
CA ARG A 459 -2.53 -11.09 -22.47
C ARG A 459 -1.68 -10.40 -23.52
N GLU A 460 -2.15 -9.28 -24.03
CA GLU A 460 -1.42 -8.51 -25.05
C GLU A 460 -0.09 -7.97 -24.50
N VAL A 461 -0.13 -7.24 -23.37
CA VAL A 461 1.09 -6.62 -22.83
C VAL A 461 2.11 -7.64 -22.34
N VAL A 462 1.66 -8.83 -21.89
CA VAL A 462 2.58 -9.90 -21.51
C VAL A 462 3.17 -10.56 -22.79
N LYS A 463 2.36 -10.93 -23.78
CA LYS A 463 2.85 -11.50 -25.05
C LYS A 463 3.82 -10.56 -25.76
N ALA A 464 3.54 -9.27 -25.74
CA ALA A 464 4.38 -8.25 -26.36
C ALA A 464 5.58 -7.84 -25.47
N ALA A 465 5.72 -8.41 -24.27
CA ALA A 465 6.76 -8.10 -23.30
C ALA A 465 6.93 -6.57 -23.09
N TRP A 466 5.82 -5.88 -22.79
CA TRP A 466 5.87 -4.45 -22.47
C TRP A 466 6.57 -4.18 -21.14
N PHE A 467 6.44 -5.15 -20.26
CA PHE A 467 7.04 -5.19 -18.94
C PHE A 467 7.75 -6.53 -18.76
N VAL A 468 8.78 -6.55 -17.93
CA VAL A 468 9.43 -7.78 -17.46
C VAL A 468 9.33 -7.82 -15.94
N PRO A 469 8.15 -8.15 -15.40
CA PRO A 469 7.98 -8.33 -13.96
C PRO A 469 8.82 -9.50 -13.47
N PHE A 470 9.42 -9.33 -12.28
CA PHE A 470 10.21 -10.39 -11.66
C PHE A 470 9.35 -11.14 -10.64
N TYR A 471 8.75 -10.38 -9.73
CA TYR A 471 7.95 -10.91 -8.65
C TYR A 471 6.97 -9.86 -8.10
N ARG A 472 5.96 -10.33 -7.39
CA ARG A 472 5.10 -9.53 -6.52
C ARG A 472 5.75 -9.43 -5.16
N LEU A 473 5.75 -8.23 -4.58
CA LEU A 473 6.38 -7.94 -3.31
C LEU A 473 5.34 -7.75 -2.21
N PRO A 474 5.47 -8.47 -1.09
CA PRO A 474 4.72 -8.18 0.11
C PRO A 474 5.34 -7.01 0.88
N GLN A 475 4.51 -6.32 1.64
CA GLN A 475 4.97 -5.51 2.76
C GLN A 475 5.16 -6.44 3.97
N LEU A 476 6.33 -6.41 4.59
CA LEU A 476 6.68 -7.29 5.70
C LEU A 476 6.33 -6.61 7.03
N TYR A 477 5.04 -6.67 7.38
CA TYR A 477 4.53 -6.03 8.59
C TYR A 477 4.55 -7.00 9.78
N PHE A 478 5.29 -6.63 10.82
CA PHE A 478 5.44 -7.46 12.03
C PHE A 478 4.61 -6.89 13.18
N THR A 479 4.05 -7.79 14.01
CA THR A 479 3.37 -7.43 15.24
C THR A 479 3.95 -8.18 16.45
N SER A 480 3.86 -7.53 17.63
CA SER A 480 4.10 -8.15 18.93
C SER A 480 3.02 -9.18 19.25
N LYS A 481 3.23 -9.99 20.31
CA LYS A 481 2.24 -10.99 20.76
C LYS A 481 0.96 -10.38 21.32
N GLY A 482 1.02 -9.13 21.82
CA GLY A 482 -0.12 -8.42 22.42
C GLY A 482 -1.15 -7.93 21.41
N VAL A 483 -0.85 -7.98 20.11
CA VAL A 483 -1.70 -7.41 19.06
C VAL A 483 -1.83 -8.38 17.89
N THR A 484 -3.04 -8.48 17.35
CA THR A 484 -3.30 -9.12 16.06
C THR A 484 -3.68 -8.08 15.02
N VAL A 485 -3.35 -8.31 13.76
CA VAL A 485 -3.73 -7.44 12.66
C VAL A 485 -4.06 -8.25 11.41
N LYS A 486 -5.05 -7.80 10.65
CA LYS A 486 -5.32 -8.30 9.30
C LYS A 486 -4.61 -7.38 8.30
N PRO A 487 -3.73 -7.93 7.43
CA PRO A 487 -3.16 -7.14 6.34
C PRO A 487 -4.25 -6.50 5.50
N GLN A 488 -3.97 -5.33 4.94
CA GLN A 488 -4.91 -4.64 4.08
C GLN A 488 -4.62 -4.96 2.62
N ALA A 489 -5.61 -5.48 1.90
CA ALA A 489 -5.50 -5.71 0.47
C ALA A 489 -5.06 -4.44 -0.26
N GLN A 490 -4.04 -4.57 -1.12
CA GLN A 490 -3.52 -3.48 -1.94
C GLN A 490 -3.18 -2.20 -1.15
N ASN A 491 -2.64 -2.32 0.06
CA ASN A 491 -2.14 -1.18 0.83
C ASN A 491 -0.83 -1.54 1.54
N ALA A 492 0.07 -0.55 1.66
CA ALA A 492 1.40 -0.75 2.22
C ALA A 492 1.42 -1.06 3.71
N THR A 493 0.41 -0.60 4.45
CA THR A 493 0.23 -0.85 5.88
C THR A 493 -1.19 -1.32 6.16
N PRO A 494 -1.40 -2.11 7.21
CA PRO A 494 -2.75 -2.42 7.66
C PRO A 494 -3.52 -1.15 8.00
N TYR A 495 -4.82 -1.13 7.74
CA TYR A 495 -5.69 -0.05 8.17
C TYR A 495 -5.85 -0.06 9.69
N LEU A 496 -6.09 1.10 10.28
CA LEU A 496 -6.19 1.26 11.73
C LEU A 496 -7.30 0.38 12.33
N TYR A 497 -8.39 0.16 11.61
CA TYR A 497 -9.51 -0.69 12.01
C TYR A 497 -9.21 -2.19 12.02
N ASN A 498 -8.08 -2.61 11.45
CA ASN A 498 -7.71 -4.02 11.31
C ASN A 498 -6.95 -4.57 12.51
N TYR A 499 -6.56 -3.70 13.47
CA TYR A 499 -5.84 -4.09 14.68
C TYR A 499 -6.81 -4.47 15.80
N GLU A 500 -6.47 -5.55 16.50
CA GLU A 500 -7.21 -6.00 17.67
C GLU A 500 -6.21 -6.38 18.79
N PRO A 501 -6.54 -6.07 20.07
CA PRO A 501 -5.79 -6.63 21.19
C PRO A 501 -5.86 -8.14 21.13
N SER A 502 -4.72 -8.85 21.26
CA SER A 502 -4.76 -10.29 21.45
C SER A 502 -5.23 -10.58 22.89
N GLY A 503 -6.18 -11.46 23.06
CA GLY A 503 -6.68 -11.88 24.39
C GLY A 503 -5.72 -12.81 25.16
N LYS A 504 -4.40 -12.70 24.93
CA LYS A 504 -3.38 -13.55 25.56
C LYS A 504 -2.48 -12.75 26.44
#